data_7a5f7c3f3d80feae572fd8cf5b0a5eae
#
_entry.id   7a5f7c3f3d80feae572fd8cf5b0a5eae
#
_cell.length_a   1.000
_cell.length_b   1.000
_cell.length_c   1.000
_cell.angle_alpha   90.00
_cell.angle_beta   90.00
_cell.angle_gamma   90.00
#
_symmetry.space_group_name_H-M   'P 1'
#
loop_
_entity.id
_entity.type
_entity.pdbx_description
1 polymer ?
#
loop_
_entity_poly.entity_id
_entity_poly.type
_entity_poly.pdbx_seq_one_letter_code
_entity_poly.pdbx_strand_id
1 'polypeptide(L)'
;MKLAQLLAAPDDLSLRQVYADQLIEAGDARGTFIAHQIAQERLDTLDERYAPMIASSRRLELKHRGEWLAPILKKLKVKNVKDVRPVFRGGFLHRLALSPEQVKHFPFIAEHEPLAGIELVVNEHLPEEFRELKEPKAFRVLKVTPEGWFTANSAGNVLAWGMPLLRELDLTGADLGPVGGTMVASEPTGLGDTFEDFVEPPPFAKGQLTSVVMHGCMLGEVGVLALLNATHLTALRELDIGGCVLSEQDTLKAFAKAKSLHGLERLGLAGNRIDPHGLAGWAGLPRLRALMLPQSTSAATLAKLFPKPSPKLRELDVRSARELMKSPRAVLDAAEAFTNLHVGTTSLGDAGWKQLLDAPSTRTLFHLQANGCSLSDEAIDALVDSKLKRLVTLDVSSNKLNDPALARLMKWEGSELLTHLRISNNRKLTMKGYQALIDAKHFQPALLEVGKVSDAKAKKALEERFGDALAH
;
A
#
# COMPACT_ATOMS: atom_id res chain seq x y z
N MET A 1 -3.65 33.06 1.05
CA MET A 1 -2.56 32.40 1.82
C MET A 1 -1.42 32.07 0.85
N LYS A 2 -0.16 32.19 1.25
CA LYS A 2 0.96 31.82 0.37
C LYS A 2 1.39 30.38 0.69
N LEU A 3 1.88 29.65 -0.30
CA LEU A 3 2.44 28.30 -0.12
C LEU A 3 3.47 28.24 1.04
N ALA A 4 4.27 29.31 1.22
CA ALA A 4 5.25 29.38 2.31
C ALA A 4 4.65 29.21 3.73
N GLN A 5 3.39 29.62 3.97
CA GLN A 5 2.73 29.43 5.27
C GLN A 5 2.38 27.95 5.48
N LEU A 6 1.96 27.28 4.42
CA LEU A 6 1.67 25.85 4.45
C LEU A 6 2.95 25.01 4.63
N LEU A 7 4.06 25.41 3.96
CA LEU A 7 5.35 24.72 4.12
C LEU A 7 5.89 24.83 5.54
N ALA A 8 5.58 25.92 6.26
CA ALA A 8 5.96 26.09 7.66
C ALA A 8 5.15 25.21 8.64
N ALA A 9 3.92 24.85 8.28
CA ALA A 9 3.03 24.00 9.09
C ALA A 9 2.27 22.98 8.20
N PRO A 10 2.98 22.03 7.60
CA PRO A 10 2.43 21.14 6.58
C PRO A 10 1.35 20.18 7.09
N ASP A 11 1.28 19.95 8.40
CA ASP A 11 0.30 19.06 9.03
C ASP A 11 -0.97 19.81 9.49
N ASP A 12 -1.01 21.12 9.35
CA ASP A 12 -2.19 21.92 9.72
C ASP A 12 -3.29 21.77 8.65
N LEU A 13 -4.29 20.97 8.99
CA LEU A 13 -5.43 20.69 8.12
C LEU A 13 -6.25 21.94 7.79
N SER A 14 -6.30 22.93 8.69
CA SER A 14 -7.04 24.17 8.45
C SER A 14 -6.32 25.03 7.42
N LEU A 15 -5.00 25.14 7.49
CA LEU A 15 -4.20 25.83 6.47
C LEU A 15 -4.29 25.11 5.12
N ARG A 16 -4.26 23.77 5.10
CA ARG A 16 -4.44 23.01 3.86
C ARG A 16 -5.81 23.28 3.24
N GLN A 17 -6.87 23.32 4.05
CA GLN A 17 -8.22 23.59 3.56
C GLN A 17 -8.31 25.00 2.97
N VAL A 18 -7.83 26.04 3.69
CA VAL A 18 -7.83 27.41 3.19
C VAL A 18 -7.05 27.55 1.88
N TYR A 19 -5.92 26.82 1.76
CA TYR A 19 -5.14 26.82 0.52
C TYR A 19 -5.88 26.15 -0.62
N ALA A 20 -6.56 25.01 -0.34
CA ALA A 20 -7.39 24.31 -1.31
C ALA A 20 -8.52 25.22 -1.84
N ASP A 21 -9.23 25.91 -0.94
CA ASP A 21 -10.34 26.80 -1.30
C ASP A 21 -9.87 27.95 -2.23
N GLN A 22 -8.72 28.56 -1.94
CA GLN A 22 -8.14 29.59 -2.81
C GLN A 22 -7.77 29.07 -4.20
N LEU A 23 -7.24 27.85 -4.29
CA LEU A 23 -6.93 27.23 -5.58
C LEU A 23 -8.21 26.90 -6.36
N ILE A 24 -9.27 26.45 -5.67
CA ILE A 24 -10.58 26.19 -6.30
C ILE A 24 -11.17 27.49 -6.85
N GLU A 25 -11.14 28.58 -6.09
CA GLU A 25 -11.59 29.90 -6.54
C GLU A 25 -10.80 30.41 -7.77
N ALA A 26 -9.51 30.06 -7.85
CA ALA A 26 -8.67 30.36 -9.01
C ALA A 26 -8.87 29.39 -10.19
N GLY A 27 -9.72 28.37 -10.07
CA GLY A 27 -9.95 27.35 -11.10
C GLY A 27 -8.83 26.34 -11.24
N ASP A 28 -7.93 26.24 -10.25
CA ASP A 28 -6.83 25.29 -10.25
C ASP A 28 -7.29 23.90 -9.77
N ALA A 29 -7.10 22.90 -10.61
CA ALA A 29 -7.44 21.50 -10.33
C ALA A 29 -6.76 20.95 -9.06
N ARG A 30 -5.61 21.50 -8.67
CA ARG A 30 -4.89 21.14 -7.45
C ARG A 30 -5.74 21.39 -6.21
N GLY A 31 -6.53 22.47 -6.19
CA GLY A 31 -7.43 22.77 -5.07
C GLY A 31 -8.45 21.67 -4.83
N THR A 32 -9.14 21.22 -5.88
CA THR A 32 -10.09 20.10 -5.79
C THR A 32 -9.39 18.79 -5.34
N PHE A 33 -8.19 18.52 -5.84
CA PHE A 33 -7.41 17.37 -5.42
C PHE A 33 -7.09 17.39 -3.92
N ILE A 34 -6.61 18.53 -3.40
CA ILE A 34 -6.31 18.72 -1.97
C ILE A 34 -7.57 18.53 -1.14
N ALA A 35 -8.69 19.18 -1.51
CA ALA A 35 -9.95 19.09 -0.80
C ALA A 35 -10.47 17.65 -0.72
N HIS A 36 -10.40 16.89 -1.81
CA HIS A 36 -10.79 15.48 -1.83
C HIS A 36 -9.91 14.62 -0.92
N GLN A 37 -8.60 14.82 -0.92
CA GLN A 37 -7.72 14.03 -0.05
C GLN A 37 -7.89 14.39 1.43
N ILE A 38 -8.10 15.66 1.79
CA ILE A 38 -8.45 16.07 3.16
C ILE A 38 -9.77 15.43 3.59
N ALA A 39 -10.77 15.43 2.71
CA ALA A 39 -12.05 14.80 3.01
C ALA A 39 -11.89 13.28 3.25
N GLN A 40 -11.05 12.59 2.48
CA GLN A 40 -10.73 11.17 2.69
C GLN A 40 -10.09 10.90 4.07
N GLU A 41 -9.30 11.83 4.62
CA GLU A 41 -8.72 11.69 5.96
C GLU A 41 -9.77 11.83 7.08
N ARG A 42 -10.86 12.54 6.83
CA ARG A 42 -11.90 12.87 7.82
C ARG A 42 -13.14 11.97 7.74
N LEU A 43 -13.50 11.51 6.54
CA LEU A 43 -14.67 10.67 6.33
C LEU A 43 -14.43 9.23 6.85
N ASP A 44 -15.49 8.64 7.36
CA ASP A 44 -15.49 7.18 7.54
C ASP A 44 -15.41 6.52 6.15
N THR A 45 -14.62 5.46 6.05
CA THR A 45 -14.46 4.70 4.80
C THR A 45 -15.76 4.04 4.34
N LEU A 46 -16.76 3.92 5.23
CA LEU A 46 -18.09 3.42 4.90
C LEU A 46 -19.01 4.49 4.31
N ASP A 47 -18.67 5.78 4.45
CA ASP A 47 -19.42 6.89 3.85
C ASP A 47 -19.52 6.70 2.32
N GLU A 48 -20.70 6.89 1.76
CA GLU A 48 -20.95 6.70 0.32
C GLU A 48 -20.12 7.64 -0.56
N ARG A 49 -19.75 8.82 -0.05
CA ARG A 49 -18.92 9.81 -0.75
C ARG A 49 -17.46 9.38 -0.85
N TYR A 50 -17.01 8.43 -0.02
CA TYR A 50 -15.59 8.08 0.08
C TYR A 50 -15.03 7.50 -1.23
N ALA A 51 -15.71 6.52 -1.83
CA ALA A 51 -15.26 5.90 -3.07
C ALA A 51 -15.26 6.87 -4.28
N PRO A 52 -16.30 7.69 -4.52
CA PRO A 52 -16.26 8.74 -5.55
C PRO A 52 -15.09 9.73 -5.37
N MET A 53 -14.78 10.13 -4.14
CA MET A 53 -13.64 11.03 -3.87
C MET A 53 -12.30 10.38 -4.19
N ILE A 54 -12.10 9.11 -3.87
CA ILE A 54 -10.90 8.36 -4.28
C ILE A 54 -10.80 8.34 -5.80
N ALA A 55 -11.89 8.01 -6.49
CA ALA A 55 -11.90 7.94 -7.94
C ALA A 55 -11.54 9.28 -8.58
N SER A 56 -12.14 10.37 -8.10
CA SER A 56 -11.84 11.72 -8.57
C SER A 56 -10.38 12.12 -8.30
N SER A 57 -9.88 11.90 -7.08
CA SER A 57 -8.48 12.20 -6.72
C SER A 57 -7.49 11.49 -7.65
N ARG A 58 -7.69 10.20 -7.91
CA ARG A 58 -6.79 9.43 -8.77
C ARG A 58 -6.77 9.93 -10.21
N ARG A 59 -7.93 10.36 -10.74
CA ARG A 59 -8.01 10.94 -12.10
C ARG A 59 -7.33 12.30 -12.17
N LEU A 60 -7.53 13.15 -11.17
CA LEU A 60 -6.87 14.45 -11.08
C LEU A 60 -5.35 14.27 -10.97
N GLU A 61 -4.90 13.38 -10.10
CA GLU A 61 -3.48 13.06 -9.95
C GLU A 61 -2.87 12.60 -11.28
N LEU A 62 -3.45 11.60 -11.93
CA LEU A 62 -2.93 11.11 -13.21
C LEU A 62 -2.80 12.22 -14.24
N LYS A 63 -3.84 13.06 -14.34
CA LYS A 63 -3.91 14.12 -15.36
C LYS A 63 -2.91 15.25 -15.11
N HIS A 64 -2.67 15.62 -13.86
CA HIS A 64 -1.96 16.86 -13.53
C HIS A 64 -0.64 16.68 -12.77
N ARG A 65 -0.30 15.45 -12.28
CA ARG A 65 0.92 15.22 -11.49
C ARG A 65 2.20 15.64 -12.20
N GLY A 66 2.27 15.48 -13.53
CA GLY A 66 3.42 15.91 -14.33
C GLY A 66 3.59 17.45 -14.33
N GLU A 67 2.50 18.17 -14.40
CA GLU A 67 2.46 19.64 -14.32
C GLU A 67 2.83 20.11 -12.91
N TRP A 68 2.21 19.54 -11.88
CA TRP A 68 2.47 19.90 -10.49
C TRP A 68 3.93 19.66 -10.07
N LEU A 69 4.56 18.62 -10.60
CA LEU A 69 5.93 18.26 -10.29
C LEU A 69 6.96 18.80 -11.30
N ALA A 70 6.56 19.55 -12.32
CA ALA A 70 7.46 20.01 -13.38
C ALA A 70 8.75 20.71 -12.88
N PRO A 71 8.72 21.61 -11.87
CA PRO A 71 9.94 22.23 -11.34
C PRO A 71 10.89 21.19 -10.71
N ILE A 72 10.32 20.21 -9.99
CA ILE A 72 11.06 19.13 -9.33
C ILE A 72 11.70 18.21 -10.36
N LEU A 73 10.92 17.73 -11.35
CA LEU A 73 11.41 16.88 -12.43
C LEU A 73 12.56 17.53 -13.20
N LYS A 74 12.44 18.83 -13.48
CA LYS A 74 13.49 19.62 -14.13
C LYS A 74 14.76 19.66 -13.27
N LYS A 75 14.63 19.89 -11.96
CA LYS A 75 15.75 19.92 -11.02
C LYS A 75 16.46 18.57 -10.93
N LEU A 76 15.68 17.49 -10.89
CA LEU A 76 16.19 16.11 -10.82
C LEU A 76 16.69 15.59 -12.17
N LYS A 77 16.49 16.35 -13.27
CA LYS A 77 16.80 15.93 -14.65
C LYS A 77 16.06 14.65 -15.08
N VAL A 78 14.86 14.46 -14.56
CA VAL A 78 13.99 13.32 -14.88
C VAL A 78 12.96 13.73 -15.91
N LYS A 79 12.77 12.90 -16.95
CA LYS A 79 11.83 13.19 -18.05
C LYS A 79 10.42 12.68 -17.77
N ASN A 80 10.30 11.56 -17.10
CA ASN A 80 9.01 10.93 -16.84
C ASN A 80 8.68 10.94 -15.35
N VAL A 81 7.51 11.44 -14.99
CA VAL A 81 7.04 11.47 -13.60
C VAL A 81 6.93 10.07 -12.97
N LYS A 82 6.74 9.03 -13.77
CA LYS A 82 6.70 7.64 -13.28
C LYS A 82 8.03 7.19 -12.68
N ASP A 83 9.16 7.74 -13.16
CA ASP A 83 10.50 7.33 -12.72
C ASP A 83 10.77 7.77 -11.27
N VAL A 84 10.10 8.81 -10.78
CA VAL A 84 10.21 9.29 -9.41
C VAL A 84 9.10 8.78 -8.49
N ARG A 85 8.21 7.91 -8.95
CA ARG A 85 7.18 7.22 -8.17
C ARG A 85 6.49 8.12 -7.12
N PRO A 86 5.90 9.27 -7.49
CA PRO A 86 5.36 10.21 -6.52
C PRO A 86 4.18 9.59 -5.76
N VAL A 87 4.13 9.80 -4.46
CA VAL A 87 3.01 9.42 -3.60
C VAL A 87 2.45 10.69 -2.98
N PHE A 88 1.18 10.95 -3.18
CA PHE A 88 0.47 12.09 -2.61
C PHE A 88 -0.39 11.66 -1.41
N ARG A 89 -0.41 12.50 -0.37
CA ARG A 89 -1.25 12.33 0.80
C ARG A 89 -1.69 13.70 1.31
N GLY A 90 -2.98 13.83 1.66
CA GLY A 90 -3.52 15.12 2.07
C GLY A 90 -3.38 16.22 1.02
N GLY A 91 -3.32 15.85 -0.26
CA GLY A 91 -3.19 16.74 -1.41
C GLY A 91 -1.76 17.16 -1.78
N PHE A 92 -0.76 16.73 -1.04
CA PHE A 92 0.63 17.11 -1.23
C PHE A 92 1.55 15.91 -1.41
N LEU A 93 2.75 16.16 -1.90
CA LEU A 93 3.75 15.14 -2.11
C LEU A 93 4.20 14.56 -0.75
N HIS A 94 3.82 13.33 -0.49
CA HIS A 94 4.19 12.62 0.75
C HIS A 94 5.56 11.97 0.62
N ARG A 95 5.83 11.34 -0.52
CA ARG A 95 7.06 10.61 -0.81
C ARG A 95 7.41 10.67 -2.29
N LEU A 96 8.70 10.70 -2.58
CA LEU A 96 9.25 10.69 -3.93
C LEU A 96 10.43 9.73 -3.98
N ALA A 97 10.55 8.93 -5.05
CA ALA A 97 11.70 8.07 -5.27
C ALA A 97 12.90 8.90 -5.74
N LEU A 98 14.02 8.72 -5.03
CA LEU A 98 15.30 9.38 -5.32
C LEU A 98 16.43 8.37 -5.28
N SER A 99 17.41 8.55 -6.18
CA SER A 99 18.70 7.88 -6.05
C SER A 99 19.54 8.56 -4.96
N PRO A 100 20.60 7.91 -4.42
CA PRO A 100 21.47 8.51 -3.44
C PRO A 100 22.00 9.91 -3.86
N GLU A 101 22.42 10.07 -5.10
CA GLU A 101 22.96 11.35 -5.61
C GLU A 101 21.89 12.45 -5.72
N GLN A 102 20.61 12.06 -5.79
CA GLN A 102 19.49 13.00 -5.89
C GLN A 102 19.03 13.51 -4.53
N VAL A 103 19.36 12.83 -3.43
CA VAL A 103 18.94 13.21 -2.06
C VAL A 103 19.37 14.64 -1.69
N LYS A 104 20.53 15.10 -2.16
CA LYS A 104 20.98 16.49 -2.00
C LYS A 104 20.02 17.55 -2.53
N HIS A 105 19.04 17.18 -3.36
CA HIS A 105 18.02 18.07 -3.89
C HIS A 105 16.77 18.14 -3.00
N PHE A 106 16.73 17.39 -1.88
CA PHE A 106 15.60 17.41 -0.96
C PHE A 106 15.20 18.82 -0.48
N PRO A 107 16.13 19.73 -0.10
CA PRO A 107 15.78 21.09 0.29
C PRO A 107 15.00 21.84 -0.81
N PHE A 108 15.47 21.74 -2.06
CA PHE A 108 14.76 22.35 -3.20
C PHE A 108 13.34 21.78 -3.35
N ILE A 109 13.18 20.45 -3.19
CA ILE A 109 11.86 19.83 -3.31
C ILE A 109 10.95 20.31 -2.18
N ALA A 110 11.46 20.39 -0.95
CA ALA A 110 10.73 20.83 0.23
C ALA A 110 10.31 22.32 0.17
N GLU A 111 11.00 23.16 -0.63
CA GLU A 111 10.60 24.53 -0.91
C GLU A 111 9.40 24.62 -1.88
N HIS A 112 9.14 23.58 -2.66
CA HIS A 112 8.08 23.55 -3.68
C HIS A 112 6.87 22.71 -3.27
N GLU A 113 7.08 21.71 -2.43
CA GLU A 113 6.05 20.78 -1.95
C GLU A 113 6.27 20.45 -0.45
N PRO A 114 5.21 20.34 0.36
CA PRO A 114 5.31 19.86 1.74
C PRO A 114 5.69 18.39 1.80
N LEU A 115 6.90 18.06 1.32
CA LEU A 115 7.40 16.70 1.23
C LEU A 115 7.65 16.09 2.61
N ALA A 116 7.06 14.93 2.91
CA ALA A 116 7.26 14.23 4.18
C ALA A 116 8.56 13.40 4.22
N GLY A 117 8.98 12.85 3.08
CA GLY A 117 10.16 12.01 3.02
C GLY A 117 10.44 11.47 1.63
N ILE A 118 11.28 10.44 1.58
CA ILE A 118 11.75 9.87 0.32
C ILE A 118 11.54 8.35 0.26
N GLU A 119 11.49 7.84 -0.97
CA GLU A 119 11.78 6.46 -1.30
C GLU A 119 13.22 6.43 -1.85
N LEU A 120 14.14 5.90 -1.05
CA LEU A 120 15.54 5.76 -1.45
C LEU A 120 15.67 4.51 -2.31
N VAL A 121 15.97 4.69 -3.58
CA VAL A 121 16.23 3.60 -4.53
C VAL A 121 17.73 3.32 -4.51
N VAL A 122 18.13 2.16 -4.02
CA VAL A 122 19.53 1.84 -3.73
C VAL A 122 19.97 0.63 -4.54
N ASN A 123 21.07 0.80 -5.27
CA ASN A 123 21.89 -0.30 -5.78
C ASN A 123 22.87 -0.77 -4.67
N GLU A 124 23.78 -1.67 -5.00
CA GLU A 124 24.65 -2.38 -4.04
C GLU A 124 25.48 -1.52 -3.07
N HIS A 125 25.81 -0.28 -3.44
CA HIS A 125 26.68 0.59 -2.63
C HIS A 125 26.09 1.98 -2.43
N LEU A 126 26.10 2.43 -1.18
CA LEU A 126 25.86 3.83 -0.85
C LEU A 126 27.17 4.59 -1.02
N PRO A 127 27.22 5.71 -1.77
CA PRO A 127 28.40 6.56 -1.86
C PRO A 127 28.84 7.04 -0.47
N GLU A 128 30.17 7.19 -0.24
CA GLU A 128 30.68 7.66 1.06
C GLU A 128 30.12 9.04 1.45
N GLU A 129 29.97 9.94 0.47
CA GLU A 129 29.39 11.27 0.67
C GLU A 129 27.95 11.23 1.20
N PHE A 130 27.29 10.09 1.05
CA PHE A 130 25.95 9.88 1.52
C PHE A 130 25.82 9.90 3.04
N ARG A 131 26.91 9.55 3.76
CA ARG A 131 26.97 9.58 5.23
C ARG A 131 27.01 11.02 5.78
N GLU A 132 27.43 12.01 4.99
CA GLU A 132 27.59 13.40 5.40
C GLU A 132 26.34 14.26 5.13
N LEU A 133 25.30 13.69 4.50
CA LEU A 133 24.09 14.43 4.19
C LEU A 133 23.39 14.92 5.46
N LYS A 134 22.94 16.17 5.45
CA LYS A 134 22.17 16.79 6.55
C LYS A 134 20.67 16.71 6.34
N GLU A 135 20.24 16.52 5.12
CA GLU A 135 18.85 16.48 4.67
C GLU A 135 18.02 15.40 5.37
N PRO A 136 18.58 14.19 5.66
CA PRO A 136 17.82 13.13 6.33
C PRO A 136 17.25 13.51 7.69
N LYS A 137 17.81 14.50 8.38
CA LYS A 137 17.27 15.00 9.67
C LYS A 137 15.86 15.57 9.55
N ALA A 138 15.43 15.99 8.36
CA ALA A 138 14.10 16.49 8.08
C ALA A 138 13.10 15.39 7.68
N PHE A 139 13.55 14.15 7.44
CA PHE A 139 12.68 13.08 6.98
C PHE A 139 11.72 12.63 8.07
N ARG A 140 10.44 12.56 7.71
CA ARG A 140 9.38 11.94 8.50
C ARG A 140 9.00 10.57 7.95
N VAL A 141 9.33 10.33 6.68
CA VAL A 141 9.07 9.08 5.95
C VAL A 141 10.35 8.66 5.25
N LEU A 142 10.76 7.43 5.48
CA LEU A 142 11.82 6.78 4.74
C LEU A 142 11.34 5.41 4.26
N LYS A 143 11.33 5.22 2.96
CA LYS A 143 11.25 3.91 2.33
C LYS A 143 12.57 3.62 1.65
N VAL A 144 13.08 2.40 1.81
CA VAL A 144 14.22 1.91 1.04
C VAL A 144 13.69 0.88 0.04
N THR A 145 14.07 1.04 -1.22
CA THR A 145 13.75 0.09 -2.29
C THR A 145 15.05 -0.47 -2.85
N PRO A 146 15.43 -1.70 -2.46
CA PRO A 146 16.61 -2.35 -3.00
C PRO A 146 16.42 -2.68 -4.49
N GLU A 147 17.38 -2.30 -5.32
CA GLU A 147 17.53 -2.76 -6.71
C GLU A 147 18.67 -3.79 -6.84
N GLY A 148 19.29 -4.17 -5.72
CA GLY A 148 20.37 -5.13 -5.59
C GLY A 148 20.47 -5.63 -4.14
N TRP A 149 21.68 -5.91 -3.68
CA TRP A 149 21.93 -6.41 -2.32
C TRP A 149 21.95 -5.26 -1.31
N PHE A 150 20.86 -5.09 -0.59
CA PHE A 150 20.78 -4.15 0.51
C PHE A 150 20.71 -4.91 1.83
N THR A 151 21.84 -4.97 2.53
CA THR A 151 22.05 -5.78 3.75
C THR A 151 21.80 -4.98 5.02
N ALA A 152 21.90 -5.67 6.16
CA ALA A 152 21.86 -5.05 7.48
C ALA A 152 22.93 -3.95 7.65
N ASN A 153 24.15 -4.14 7.12
CA ASN A 153 25.20 -3.12 7.13
C ASN A 153 24.77 -1.85 6.38
N SER A 154 24.22 -2.01 5.18
CA SER A 154 23.71 -0.87 4.38
C SER A 154 22.56 -0.14 5.11
N ALA A 155 21.65 -0.90 5.73
CA ALA A 155 20.54 -0.34 6.50
C ALA A 155 21.03 0.41 7.74
N GLY A 156 22.02 -0.14 8.48
CA GLY A 156 22.65 0.50 9.61
C GLY A 156 23.25 1.86 9.23
N ASN A 157 23.99 1.92 8.13
CA ASN A 157 24.57 3.15 7.62
C ASN A 157 23.51 4.20 7.24
N VAL A 158 22.37 3.79 6.67
CA VAL A 158 21.24 4.71 6.37
C VAL A 158 20.59 5.21 7.67
N LEU A 159 20.33 4.33 8.61
CA LEU A 159 19.67 4.68 9.87
C LEU A 159 20.60 5.51 10.79
N ALA A 160 21.92 5.36 10.63
CA ALA A 160 22.93 6.14 11.36
C ALA A 160 22.88 7.65 11.05
N TRP A 161 22.18 8.11 10.02
CA TRP A 161 21.94 9.54 9.79
C TRP A 161 21.26 10.26 10.95
N GLY A 162 20.61 9.52 11.85
CA GLY A 162 19.91 10.13 12.98
C GLY A 162 18.73 10.98 12.51
N MET A 163 17.62 10.34 12.19
CA MET A 163 16.40 10.98 11.67
C MET A 163 15.39 11.22 12.81
N PRO A 164 15.54 12.32 13.60
CA PRO A 164 14.72 12.53 14.81
C PRO A 164 13.23 12.74 14.52
N LEU A 165 12.89 13.14 13.29
CA LEU A 165 11.51 13.36 12.86
C LEU A 165 10.86 12.13 12.20
N LEU A 166 11.60 11.03 12.02
CA LEU A 166 11.10 9.86 11.33
C LEU A 166 9.88 9.27 12.04
N ARG A 167 8.83 9.00 11.28
CA ARG A 167 7.57 8.40 11.72
C ARG A 167 7.25 7.10 11.01
N GLU A 168 7.59 7.03 9.73
CA GLU A 168 7.28 5.90 8.87
C GLU A 168 8.60 5.35 8.30
N LEU A 169 8.89 4.09 8.59
CA LEU A 169 10.07 3.35 8.10
C LEU A 169 9.60 2.13 7.32
N ASP A 170 9.98 2.05 6.04
CA ASP A 170 9.69 0.91 5.16
C ASP A 170 11.02 0.38 4.58
N LEU A 171 11.39 -0.83 4.99
CA LEU A 171 12.59 -1.55 4.55
C LEU A 171 12.23 -2.81 3.74
N THR A 172 11.05 -2.86 3.14
CA THR A 172 10.55 -4.01 2.40
C THR A 172 11.57 -4.58 1.42
N GLY A 173 11.83 -5.87 1.52
CA GLY A 173 12.69 -6.62 0.62
C GLY A 173 14.20 -6.44 0.87
N ALA A 174 14.59 -5.73 1.92
CA ALA A 174 15.99 -5.65 2.35
C ALA A 174 16.43 -6.98 3.02
N ASP A 175 17.62 -7.44 2.73
CA ASP A 175 18.20 -8.65 3.34
C ASP A 175 18.85 -8.30 4.69
N LEU A 176 18.03 -8.15 5.71
CA LEU A 176 18.47 -7.67 7.02
C LEU A 176 18.78 -8.78 8.01
N GLY A 177 18.15 -9.94 7.83
CA GLY A 177 18.21 -11.00 8.84
C GLY A 177 17.73 -10.53 10.23
N PRO A 178 18.07 -11.27 11.30
CA PRO A 178 17.65 -10.91 12.68
C PRO A 178 18.10 -9.52 13.12
N VAL A 179 19.24 -9.04 12.62
CA VAL A 179 19.82 -7.74 12.97
C VAL A 179 18.89 -6.57 12.60
N GLY A 180 18.12 -6.70 11.52
CA GLY A 180 17.12 -5.69 11.17
C GLY A 180 16.11 -5.42 12.28
N GLY A 181 15.67 -6.47 12.96
CA GLY A 181 14.79 -6.35 14.12
C GLY A 181 15.44 -5.66 15.31
N THR A 182 16.69 -6.02 15.65
CA THR A 182 17.44 -5.42 16.75
C THR A 182 17.74 -3.94 16.50
N MET A 183 18.10 -3.55 15.27
CA MET A 183 18.29 -2.15 14.89
C MET A 183 17.04 -1.30 15.16
N VAL A 184 15.87 -1.75 14.72
CA VAL A 184 14.60 -1.02 14.94
C VAL A 184 14.17 -1.08 16.41
N ALA A 185 14.47 -2.18 17.10
CA ALA A 185 14.27 -2.31 18.55
C ALA A 185 15.25 -1.44 19.37
N SER A 186 16.21 -0.78 18.73
CA SER A 186 17.27 0.01 19.38
C SER A 186 18.10 -0.82 20.37
N GLU A 187 18.36 -2.08 20.02
CA GLU A 187 19.26 -2.97 20.74
C GLU A 187 20.64 -2.99 20.05
N PRO A 188 21.74 -3.22 20.76
CA PRO A 188 23.06 -3.37 20.14
C PRO A 188 23.08 -4.48 19.11
N THR A 189 23.58 -4.21 17.91
CA THR A 189 23.58 -5.18 16.81
C THR A 189 24.82 -6.09 16.84
N GLY A 190 25.90 -5.65 17.43
CA GLY A 190 27.21 -6.31 17.41
C GLY A 190 27.88 -6.30 16.03
N LEU A 191 27.30 -5.62 15.04
CA LEU A 191 27.88 -5.59 13.68
C LEU A 191 29.17 -4.76 13.60
N GLY A 192 29.33 -3.74 14.47
CA GLY A 192 30.55 -2.94 14.53
C GLY A 192 31.81 -3.75 14.84
N ASP A 193 31.67 -4.86 15.57
CA ASP A 193 32.77 -5.80 15.85
C ASP A 193 33.14 -6.67 14.62
N THR A 194 32.25 -6.76 13.65
CA THR A 194 32.40 -7.62 12.46
C THR A 194 32.74 -6.82 11.19
N PHE A 195 32.24 -5.60 11.09
CA PHE A 195 32.42 -4.73 9.93
C PHE A 195 32.97 -3.38 10.38
N GLU A 196 34.22 -3.05 10.02
CA GLU A 196 34.90 -1.80 10.40
C GLU A 196 34.11 -0.54 9.98
N ASP A 197 33.35 -0.59 8.87
CA ASP A 197 32.58 0.53 8.34
C ASP A 197 31.14 0.61 8.86
N PHE A 198 30.71 -0.32 9.73
CA PHE A 198 29.37 -0.29 10.27
C PHE A 198 29.26 0.75 11.38
N VAL A 199 28.23 1.60 11.27
CA VAL A 199 27.87 2.57 12.31
C VAL A 199 26.58 2.14 12.96
N GLU A 200 26.60 1.89 14.27
CA GLU A 200 25.40 1.61 15.05
C GLU A 200 24.41 2.78 14.91
N PRO A 201 23.16 2.53 14.46
CA PRO A 201 22.17 3.59 14.35
C PRO A 201 21.81 4.13 15.75
N PRO A 202 21.59 5.45 15.86
CA PRO A 202 21.13 6.02 17.12
C PRO A 202 19.74 5.44 17.47
N PRO A 203 19.44 5.23 18.76
CA PRO A 203 18.16 4.66 19.18
C PRO A 203 17.00 5.57 18.80
N PHE A 204 15.89 4.97 18.39
CA PHE A 204 14.64 5.70 18.18
C PHE A 204 14.05 6.18 19.51
N ALA A 205 13.57 7.41 19.54
CA ALA A 205 12.94 7.96 20.72
C ALA A 205 11.59 7.26 21.02
N LYS A 206 11.20 7.23 22.28
CA LYS A 206 9.92 6.63 22.70
C LYS A 206 8.74 7.31 21.99
N GLY A 207 7.92 6.50 21.33
CA GLY A 207 6.77 6.97 20.55
C GLY A 207 7.14 7.70 19.27
N GLN A 208 8.37 7.57 18.77
CA GLN A 208 8.80 8.20 17.53
C GLN A 208 8.15 7.56 16.31
N LEU A 209 8.27 6.23 16.15
CA LEU A 209 7.77 5.51 14.99
C LEU A 209 6.27 5.20 15.11
N THR A 210 5.54 5.46 14.05
CA THR A 210 4.11 5.14 13.90
C THR A 210 3.86 4.02 12.89
N SER A 211 4.78 3.82 11.94
CA SER A 211 4.74 2.74 10.96
C SER A 211 6.12 2.11 10.80
N VAL A 212 6.19 0.78 10.86
CA VAL A 212 7.37 -0.03 10.59
C VAL A 212 6.96 -1.15 9.64
N VAL A 213 7.51 -1.12 8.44
CA VAL A 213 7.27 -2.12 7.38
C VAL A 213 8.59 -2.80 7.07
N MET A 214 8.66 -4.09 7.36
CA MET A 214 9.84 -4.95 7.17
C MET A 214 9.47 -6.23 6.43
N HIS A 215 8.55 -6.11 5.47
CA HIS A 215 8.08 -7.25 4.68
C HIS A 215 9.22 -7.86 3.87
N GLY A 216 9.43 -9.18 4.00
CA GLY A 216 10.48 -9.89 3.27
C GLY A 216 11.90 -9.64 3.79
N CYS A 217 12.07 -9.03 4.97
CA CYS A 217 13.40 -8.70 5.52
C CYS A 217 14.10 -9.86 6.21
N MET A 218 13.58 -11.10 6.16
CA MET A 218 14.22 -12.31 6.68
C MET A 218 14.58 -12.25 8.19
N LEU A 219 13.81 -11.52 9.00
CA LEU A 219 14.13 -11.23 10.41
C LEU A 219 14.24 -12.46 11.30
N GLY A 220 13.57 -13.55 10.94
CA GLY A 220 13.47 -14.74 11.77
C GLY A 220 12.78 -14.47 13.11
N GLU A 221 12.73 -15.47 13.98
CA GLU A 221 12.10 -15.38 15.29
C GLU A 221 12.83 -14.34 16.18
N VAL A 222 14.17 -14.35 16.15
CA VAL A 222 15.00 -13.49 16.99
C VAL A 222 14.76 -12.00 16.71
N GLY A 223 14.81 -11.60 15.44
CA GLY A 223 14.59 -10.19 15.06
C GLY A 223 13.17 -9.72 15.35
N VAL A 224 12.17 -10.61 15.16
CA VAL A 224 10.78 -10.26 15.49
C VAL A 224 10.58 -10.16 17.00
N LEU A 225 11.16 -11.08 17.80
CA LEU A 225 11.09 -10.99 19.27
C LEU A 225 11.73 -9.70 19.81
N ALA A 226 12.83 -9.24 19.23
CA ALA A 226 13.41 -7.94 19.56
C ALA A 226 12.39 -6.80 19.36
N LEU A 227 11.70 -6.76 18.19
CA LEU A 227 10.64 -5.76 17.93
C LEU A 227 9.48 -5.86 18.93
N LEU A 228 9.03 -7.08 19.28
CA LEU A 228 7.92 -7.28 20.21
C LEU A 228 8.27 -6.85 21.63
N ASN A 229 9.51 -6.96 22.03
CA ASN A 229 10.03 -6.56 23.33
C ASN A 229 10.38 -5.07 23.40
N ALA A 230 10.46 -4.37 22.28
CA ALA A 230 10.85 -2.97 22.22
C ALA A 230 9.83 -2.07 22.93
N THR A 231 10.25 -1.45 24.05
CA THR A 231 9.37 -0.64 24.91
C THR A 231 9.14 0.78 24.42
N HIS A 232 9.95 1.24 23.44
CA HIS A 232 9.86 2.59 22.86
C HIS A 232 8.85 2.67 21.71
N LEU A 233 8.41 1.55 21.09
CA LEU A 233 7.48 1.52 19.97
C LEU A 233 6.01 1.79 20.35
N THR A 234 5.77 2.67 21.31
CA THR A 234 4.43 2.90 21.94
C THR A 234 3.44 3.64 21.05
N ALA A 235 3.90 4.33 20.00
CA ALA A 235 3.02 5.04 19.06
C ALA A 235 2.72 4.25 17.80
N LEU A 236 3.21 3.00 17.71
CA LEU A 236 3.08 2.20 16.49
C LEU A 236 1.61 1.91 16.16
N ARG A 237 1.22 2.19 14.92
CA ARG A 237 -0.09 1.93 14.34
C ARG A 237 -0.03 0.88 13.25
N GLU A 238 1.12 0.75 12.60
CA GLU A 238 1.36 -0.21 11.55
C GLU A 238 2.64 -0.99 11.81
N LEU A 239 2.53 -2.32 11.74
CA LEU A 239 3.67 -3.24 11.75
C LEU A 239 3.45 -4.29 10.65
N ASP A 240 4.34 -4.37 9.68
CA ASP A 240 4.37 -5.44 8.70
C ASP A 240 5.67 -6.24 8.83
N ILE A 241 5.54 -7.49 9.25
CA ILE A 241 6.60 -8.50 9.37
C ILE A 241 6.27 -9.71 8.49
N GLY A 242 5.56 -9.47 7.40
CA GLY A 242 5.28 -10.49 6.39
C GLY A 242 6.57 -11.01 5.75
N GLY A 243 6.61 -12.29 5.36
CA GLY A 243 7.80 -12.89 4.71
C GLY A 243 9.07 -12.90 5.57
N CYS A 244 8.95 -12.75 6.89
CA CYS A 244 10.08 -12.73 7.81
C CYS A 244 10.51 -14.11 8.34
N VAL A 245 10.05 -15.19 7.69
CA VAL A 245 10.46 -16.59 8.00
C VAL A 245 10.02 -17.04 9.39
N LEU A 246 8.82 -16.62 9.82
CA LEU A 246 8.26 -17.08 11.09
C LEU A 246 7.58 -18.44 10.95
N SER A 247 7.87 -19.33 11.88
CA SER A 247 7.30 -20.69 11.97
C SER A 247 6.93 -21.10 13.39
N GLU A 248 7.50 -20.45 14.40
CA GLU A 248 7.32 -20.82 15.82
C GLU A 248 6.14 -20.11 16.46
N GLN A 249 5.30 -20.88 17.14
CA GLN A 249 4.09 -20.36 17.78
C GLN A 249 4.38 -19.47 19.00
N ASP A 250 5.54 -19.60 19.62
CA ASP A 250 5.92 -18.80 20.79
C ASP A 250 6.12 -17.33 20.45
N THR A 251 6.54 -17.03 19.23
CA THR A 251 6.62 -15.65 18.72
C THR A 251 5.25 -14.96 18.74
N LEU A 252 4.18 -15.65 18.32
CA LEU A 252 2.83 -15.06 18.39
C LEU A 252 2.28 -14.98 19.82
N LYS A 253 2.67 -15.88 20.71
CA LYS A 253 2.35 -15.74 22.16
C LYS A 253 3.05 -14.53 22.76
N ALA A 254 4.26 -14.20 22.30
CA ALA A 254 4.95 -12.97 22.69
C ALA A 254 4.20 -11.71 22.24
N PHE A 255 3.53 -11.76 21.08
CA PHE A 255 2.65 -10.68 20.61
C PHE A 255 1.56 -10.32 21.63
N ALA A 256 0.92 -11.31 22.21
CA ALA A 256 -0.12 -11.12 23.23
C ALA A 256 0.39 -10.36 24.45
N LYS A 257 1.69 -10.47 24.75
CA LYS A 257 2.37 -9.80 25.88
C LYS A 257 2.93 -8.42 25.53
N ALA A 258 3.10 -8.09 24.26
CA ALA A 258 3.72 -6.86 23.75
C ALA A 258 2.77 -5.65 23.92
N LYS A 259 2.73 -5.08 25.14
CA LYS A 259 1.83 -3.95 25.48
C LYS A 259 2.06 -2.72 24.60
N SER A 260 3.29 -2.44 24.18
CA SER A 260 3.65 -1.36 23.25
C SER A 260 2.90 -1.44 21.92
N LEU A 261 2.50 -2.65 21.49
CA LEU A 261 1.83 -2.90 20.23
C LEU A 261 0.29 -2.96 20.32
N HIS A 262 -0.31 -2.76 21.50
CA HIS A 262 -1.77 -2.75 21.64
C HIS A 262 -2.46 -1.64 20.83
N GLY A 263 -1.70 -0.65 20.37
CA GLY A 263 -2.18 0.46 19.55
C GLY A 263 -2.25 0.17 18.06
N LEU A 264 -1.82 -1.01 17.59
CA LEU A 264 -1.78 -1.33 16.17
C LEU A 264 -3.18 -1.28 15.53
N GLU A 265 -3.21 -0.71 14.35
CA GLU A 265 -4.38 -0.65 13.45
C GLU A 265 -4.15 -1.50 12.19
N ARG A 266 -2.88 -1.74 11.82
CA ARG A 266 -2.50 -2.59 10.68
C ARG A 266 -1.44 -3.59 11.12
N LEU A 267 -1.66 -4.88 10.81
CA LEU A 267 -0.73 -5.97 11.10
C LEU A 267 -0.52 -6.85 9.87
N GLY A 268 0.71 -6.89 9.37
CA GLY A 268 1.14 -7.74 8.27
C GLY A 268 1.89 -8.97 8.76
N LEU A 269 1.33 -10.16 8.50
CA LEU A 269 1.93 -11.48 8.78
C LEU A 269 2.02 -12.36 7.52
N ALA A 270 1.57 -11.85 6.37
CA ALA A 270 1.53 -12.61 5.11
C ALA A 270 2.89 -13.22 4.76
N GLY A 271 2.92 -14.36 4.07
CA GLY A 271 4.17 -15.01 3.66
C GLY A 271 4.90 -15.79 4.74
N ASN A 272 4.49 -15.71 6.01
CA ASN A 272 5.02 -16.56 7.09
C ASN A 272 4.30 -17.90 7.15
N ARG A 273 4.96 -18.92 7.71
CA ARG A 273 4.41 -20.30 7.89
C ARG A 273 3.89 -20.54 9.30
N ILE A 274 3.27 -19.53 9.90
CA ILE A 274 2.79 -19.55 11.28
C ILE A 274 1.24 -19.54 11.29
N ASP A 275 0.63 -20.22 12.27
CA ASP A 275 -0.82 -20.15 12.50
C ASP A 275 -1.11 -18.97 13.45
N PRO A 276 -1.93 -17.99 13.07
CA PRO A 276 -2.15 -16.79 13.87
C PRO A 276 -3.03 -17.01 15.11
N HIS A 277 -3.36 -18.26 15.49
CA HIS A 277 -4.18 -18.54 16.69
C HIS A 277 -3.57 -17.97 17.98
N GLY A 278 -2.25 -17.79 18.05
CA GLY A 278 -1.56 -17.14 19.17
C GLY A 278 -1.97 -15.70 19.42
N LEU A 279 -2.60 -15.03 18.43
CA LEU A 279 -3.18 -13.69 18.59
C LEU A 279 -4.56 -13.72 19.25
N ALA A 280 -5.16 -14.89 19.46
CA ALA A 280 -6.46 -14.96 20.14
C ALA A 280 -6.35 -14.42 21.57
N GLY A 281 -7.18 -13.43 21.90
CA GLY A 281 -7.12 -12.75 23.19
C GLY A 281 -6.09 -11.61 23.29
N TRP A 282 -5.29 -11.34 22.23
CA TRP A 282 -4.44 -10.15 22.21
C TRP A 282 -5.27 -8.86 22.26
N ALA A 283 -4.94 -7.97 23.20
CA ALA A 283 -5.72 -6.75 23.45
C ALA A 283 -5.71 -5.74 22.28
N GLY A 284 -4.77 -5.85 21.34
CA GLY A 284 -4.72 -5.06 20.11
C GLY A 284 -5.69 -5.54 19.02
N LEU A 285 -6.07 -6.83 19.02
CA LEU A 285 -6.86 -7.44 17.95
C LEU A 285 -8.17 -6.68 17.65
N PRO A 286 -8.99 -6.22 18.64
CA PRO A 286 -10.21 -5.46 18.35
C PRO A 286 -9.98 -4.07 17.75
N ARG A 287 -8.74 -3.59 17.73
CA ARG A 287 -8.37 -2.28 17.15
C ARG A 287 -7.96 -2.36 15.71
N LEU A 288 -7.62 -3.57 15.23
CA LEU A 288 -7.17 -3.75 13.85
C LEU A 288 -8.23 -3.29 12.85
N ARG A 289 -7.76 -2.50 11.91
CA ARG A 289 -8.47 -2.07 10.70
C ARG A 289 -8.00 -2.86 9.48
N ALA A 290 -6.76 -3.36 9.50
CA ALA A 290 -6.20 -4.19 8.44
C ALA A 290 -5.39 -5.35 9.03
N LEU A 291 -5.58 -6.54 8.44
CA LEU A 291 -4.85 -7.76 8.80
C LEU A 291 -4.47 -8.52 7.53
N MET A 292 -3.17 -8.78 7.36
CA MET A 292 -2.65 -9.63 6.30
C MET A 292 -2.28 -10.99 6.89
N LEU A 293 -3.02 -12.02 6.50
CA LEU A 293 -2.97 -13.34 7.11
C LEU A 293 -1.77 -14.16 6.64
N PRO A 294 -1.12 -14.93 7.55
CA PRO A 294 -0.05 -15.85 7.21
C PRO A 294 -0.58 -17.12 6.53
N GLN A 295 0.35 -17.88 5.95
CA GLN A 295 0.05 -19.02 5.08
C GLN A 295 -0.75 -20.14 5.78
N SER A 296 -0.47 -20.42 7.06
CA SER A 296 -1.08 -21.53 7.80
C SER A 296 -2.44 -21.18 8.45
N THR A 297 -3.06 -20.06 8.07
CA THR A 297 -4.36 -19.66 8.63
C THR A 297 -5.47 -20.60 8.17
N SER A 298 -6.17 -21.21 9.13
CA SER A 298 -7.36 -22.03 8.88
C SER A 298 -8.66 -21.26 9.15
N ALA A 299 -9.78 -21.77 8.64
CA ALA A 299 -11.12 -21.22 8.95
C ALA A 299 -11.41 -21.29 10.47
N ALA A 300 -10.99 -22.36 11.14
CA ALA A 300 -11.16 -22.51 12.60
C ALA A 300 -10.33 -21.46 13.36
N THR A 301 -9.12 -21.18 12.90
CA THR A 301 -8.27 -20.12 13.47
C THR A 301 -8.94 -18.76 13.31
N LEU A 302 -9.41 -18.42 12.10
CA LEU A 302 -10.04 -17.13 11.85
C LEU A 302 -11.31 -16.93 12.70
N ALA A 303 -12.11 -17.97 12.87
CA ALA A 303 -13.28 -17.96 13.75
C ALA A 303 -12.93 -17.77 15.24
N LYS A 304 -11.73 -18.23 15.68
CA LYS A 304 -11.24 -17.96 17.04
C LYS A 304 -10.74 -16.53 17.19
N LEU A 305 -10.09 -15.97 16.19
CA LEU A 305 -9.66 -14.56 16.19
C LEU A 305 -10.86 -13.61 16.18
N PHE A 306 -11.88 -13.93 15.39
CA PHE A 306 -13.09 -13.12 15.23
C PHE A 306 -14.33 -13.97 15.54
N PRO A 307 -14.60 -14.28 16.83
CA PRO A 307 -15.79 -15.05 17.22
C PRO A 307 -17.09 -14.28 16.99
N LYS A 308 -17.00 -12.99 16.78
CA LYS A 308 -18.04 -12.08 16.26
C LYS A 308 -17.41 -11.19 15.19
N PRO A 309 -18.17 -10.75 14.18
CA PRO A 309 -17.70 -9.83 13.18
C PRO A 309 -17.07 -8.57 13.81
N SER A 310 -15.85 -8.23 13.40
CA SER A 310 -15.18 -7.04 13.93
C SER A 310 -15.82 -5.76 13.37
N PRO A 311 -16.22 -4.80 14.22
CA PRO A 311 -16.75 -3.53 13.75
C PRO A 311 -15.69 -2.58 13.20
N LYS A 312 -14.40 -2.87 13.42
CA LYS A 312 -13.28 -2.01 12.99
C LYS A 312 -12.49 -2.56 11.82
N LEU A 313 -12.46 -3.89 11.62
CA LEU A 313 -11.73 -4.50 10.52
C LEU A 313 -12.38 -4.06 9.19
N ARG A 314 -11.57 -3.50 8.31
CA ARG A 314 -11.98 -2.98 7.00
C ARG A 314 -11.21 -3.61 5.86
N GLU A 315 -10.02 -4.10 6.14
CA GLU A 315 -9.13 -4.72 5.17
C GLU A 315 -8.68 -6.08 5.66
N LEU A 316 -8.83 -7.08 4.77
CA LEU A 316 -8.32 -8.42 5.02
C LEU A 316 -7.60 -8.94 3.78
N ASP A 317 -6.36 -9.37 3.97
CA ASP A 317 -5.56 -10.02 2.92
C ASP A 317 -5.38 -11.50 3.26
N VAL A 318 -5.95 -12.36 2.41
CA VAL A 318 -5.90 -13.81 2.57
C VAL A 318 -5.07 -14.51 1.47
N ARG A 319 -4.36 -13.76 0.65
CA ARG A 319 -3.60 -14.28 -0.50
C ARG A 319 -2.58 -15.35 -0.11
N SER A 320 -1.98 -15.23 1.05
CA SER A 320 -1.07 -16.26 1.58
C SER A 320 -1.82 -17.50 2.07
N ALA A 321 -3.02 -17.37 2.61
CA ALA A 321 -3.84 -18.44 3.18
C ALA A 321 -4.75 -19.09 2.11
N ARG A 322 -4.16 -19.68 1.08
CA ARG A 322 -4.84 -20.12 -0.16
C ARG A 322 -6.06 -21.01 0.07
N GLU A 323 -5.95 -21.92 1.05
CA GLU A 323 -7.00 -22.93 1.32
C GLU A 323 -8.23 -22.30 2.00
N LEU A 324 -8.06 -21.17 2.65
CA LEU A 324 -9.14 -20.48 3.40
C LEU A 324 -10.33 -20.13 2.50
N MET A 325 -10.07 -19.81 1.24
CA MET A 325 -11.09 -19.39 0.29
C MET A 325 -11.81 -20.54 -0.43
N LYS A 326 -11.47 -21.81 -0.14
CA LYS A 326 -12.33 -22.94 -0.55
C LYS A 326 -13.71 -22.88 0.10
N SER A 327 -13.79 -22.27 1.30
CA SER A 327 -15.04 -21.97 2.00
C SER A 327 -14.95 -20.54 2.56
N PRO A 328 -15.36 -19.52 1.82
CA PRO A 328 -15.10 -18.11 2.18
C PRO A 328 -15.86 -17.62 3.41
N ARG A 329 -16.79 -18.41 3.95
CA ARG A 329 -17.64 -18.04 5.07
C ARG A 329 -16.89 -17.44 6.26
N ALA A 330 -15.81 -18.10 6.70
CA ALA A 330 -15.02 -17.61 7.84
C ALA A 330 -14.39 -16.24 7.58
N VAL A 331 -13.98 -15.97 6.32
CA VAL A 331 -13.46 -14.67 5.88
C VAL A 331 -14.57 -13.62 5.91
N LEU A 332 -15.73 -13.94 5.36
CA LEU A 332 -16.86 -13.02 5.24
C LEU A 332 -17.47 -12.66 6.61
N ASP A 333 -17.40 -13.59 7.57
CA ASP A 333 -17.89 -13.39 8.94
C ASP A 333 -16.86 -12.70 9.86
N ALA A 334 -15.63 -12.43 9.41
CA ALA A 334 -14.58 -11.81 10.24
C ALA A 334 -14.82 -10.32 10.51
N ALA A 335 -15.56 -9.63 9.65
CA ALA A 335 -15.84 -8.20 9.79
C ALA A 335 -17.32 -7.89 9.50
N GLU A 336 -17.82 -6.82 10.13
CA GLU A 336 -19.15 -6.29 9.81
C GLU A 336 -19.22 -5.69 8.39
N ALA A 337 -18.12 -5.04 7.96
CA ALA A 337 -18.04 -4.37 6.67
C ALA A 337 -16.59 -4.28 6.19
N PHE A 338 -16.32 -4.83 5.01
CA PHE A 338 -15.04 -4.68 4.33
C PHE A 338 -15.07 -3.51 3.35
N THR A 339 -13.96 -2.77 3.31
CA THR A 339 -13.67 -1.79 2.26
C THR A 339 -12.60 -2.30 1.29
N ASN A 340 -11.69 -3.15 1.77
CA ASN A 340 -10.61 -3.73 0.99
C ASN A 340 -10.57 -5.24 1.24
N LEU A 341 -10.55 -6.04 0.17
CA LEU A 341 -10.43 -7.48 0.27
C LEU A 341 -9.46 -8.02 -0.79
N HIS A 342 -8.46 -8.75 -0.33
CA HIS A 342 -7.42 -9.33 -1.17
C HIS A 342 -7.50 -10.85 -1.09
N VAL A 343 -8.09 -11.46 -2.12
CA VAL A 343 -8.31 -12.92 -2.21
C VAL A 343 -7.52 -13.57 -3.35
N GLY A 344 -6.64 -12.81 -4.00
CA GLY A 344 -5.88 -13.28 -5.15
C GLY A 344 -5.07 -14.53 -4.87
N THR A 345 -4.82 -15.34 -5.90
CA THR A 345 -4.06 -16.61 -5.85
C THR A 345 -4.64 -17.67 -4.91
N THR A 346 -5.93 -17.59 -4.59
CA THR A 346 -6.64 -18.56 -3.74
C THR A 346 -7.53 -19.48 -4.57
N SER A 347 -8.04 -20.54 -3.95
CA SER A 347 -8.93 -21.52 -4.58
C SER A 347 -10.42 -21.06 -4.54
N LEU A 348 -10.69 -19.77 -4.82
CA LEU A 348 -12.03 -19.19 -4.70
C LEU A 348 -13.02 -19.77 -5.72
N GLY A 349 -12.69 -19.72 -7.03
CA GLY A 349 -13.59 -20.13 -8.11
C GLY A 349 -14.86 -19.31 -8.21
N ASP A 350 -15.72 -19.57 -9.22
CA ASP A 350 -16.94 -18.81 -9.46
C ASP A 350 -17.96 -18.98 -8.32
N ALA A 351 -18.07 -20.18 -7.73
CA ALA A 351 -18.99 -20.43 -6.61
C ALA A 351 -18.62 -19.63 -5.36
N GLY A 352 -17.32 -19.59 -4.99
CA GLY A 352 -16.86 -18.78 -3.86
C GLY A 352 -16.94 -17.29 -4.14
N TRP A 353 -16.70 -16.88 -5.39
CA TRP A 353 -16.89 -15.52 -5.85
C TRP A 353 -18.32 -15.04 -5.67
N LYS A 354 -19.30 -15.84 -6.07
CA LYS A 354 -20.72 -15.52 -5.86
C LYS A 354 -21.06 -15.36 -4.37
N GLN A 355 -20.57 -16.28 -3.52
CA GLN A 355 -20.76 -16.14 -2.06
C GLN A 355 -20.16 -14.83 -1.53
N LEU A 356 -18.99 -14.41 -2.04
CA LEU A 356 -18.37 -13.16 -1.68
C LEU A 356 -19.23 -11.97 -2.09
N LEU A 357 -19.74 -11.96 -3.31
CA LEU A 357 -20.57 -10.86 -3.83
C LEU A 357 -21.93 -10.74 -3.11
N ASP A 358 -22.50 -11.85 -2.66
CA ASP A 358 -23.79 -11.90 -1.96
C ASP A 358 -23.69 -11.53 -0.48
N ALA A 359 -22.48 -11.56 0.10
CA ALA A 359 -22.27 -11.34 1.53
C ALA A 359 -22.58 -9.89 1.94
N PRO A 360 -23.29 -9.67 3.05
CA PRO A 360 -23.56 -8.32 3.56
C PRO A 360 -22.27 -7.52 3.86
N SER A 361 -21.24 -8.18 4.39
CA SER A 361 -19.97 -7.56 4.77
C SER A 361 -19.15 -7.02 3.61
N THR A 362 -19.46 -7.41 2.36
CA THR A 362 -18.72 -6.96 1.16
C THR A 362 -19.39 -5.80 0.43
N ARG A 363 -20.61 -5.42 0.80
CA ARG A 363 -21.37 -4.36 0.09
C ARG A 363 -20.68 -3.00 0.07
N THR A 364 -19.74 -2.78 0.97
CA THR A 364 -19.00 -1.54 1.13
C THR A 364 -17.60 -1.58 0.47
N LEU A 365 -17.28 -2.66 -0.24
CA LEU A 365 -16.01 -2.81 -0.94
C LEU A 365 -15.83 -1.71 -1.99
N PHE A 366 -14.65 -1.09 -1.97
CA PHE A 366 -14.15 -0.24 -3.05
C PHE A 366 -12.79 -0.71 -3.59
N HIS A 367 -12.09 -1.64 -2.89
CA HIS A 367 -10.92 -2.35 -3.39
C HIS A 367 -11.12 -3.86 -3.32
N LEU A 368 -11.10 -4.53 -4.47
CA LEU A 368 -11.22 -5.98 -4.56
C LEU A 368 -10.13 -6.54 -5.48
N GLN A 369 -9.30 -7.42 -4.91
CA GLN A 369 -8.27 -8.14 -5.66
C GLN A 369 -8.57 -9.64 -5.64
N ALA A 370 -8.83 -10.19 -6.82
CA ALA A 370 -9.14 -11.60 -7.04
C ALA A 370 -8.34 -12.17 -8.24
N ASN A 371 -7.08 -11.74 -8.36
CA ASN A 371 -6.20 -12.25 -9.39
C ASN A 371 -5.86 -13.73 -9.16
N GLY A 372 -5.81 -14.52 -10.23
CA GLY A 372 -5.44 -15.93 -10.14
C GLY A 372 -6.40 -16.82 -9.31
N CYS A 373 -7.68 -16.46 -9.26
CA CYS A 373 -8.71 -17.17 -8.50
C CYS A 373 -9.52 -18.19 -9.33
N SER A 374 -9.09 -18.50 -10.53
CA SER A 374 -9.79 -19.40 -11.48
C SER A 374 -11.18 -18.93 -11.91
N LEU A 375 -11.43 -17.61 -11.89
CA LEU A 375 -12.70 -17.01 -12.27
C LEU A 375 -12.94 -17.12 -13.78
N SER A 376 -14.18 -17.47 -14.16
CA SER A 376 -14.66 -17.49 -15.53
C SER A 376 -15.50 -16.25 -15.87
N ASP A 377 -16.15 -16.26 -17.03
CA ASP A 377 -17.09 -15.20 -17.46
C ASP A 377 -18.27 -15.06 -16.50
N GLU A 378 -18.71 -16.18 -15.88
CA GLU A 378 -19.79 -16.21 -14.90
C GLU A 378 -19.49 -15.33 -13.68
N ALA A 379 -18.20 -15.18 -13.34
CA ALA A 379 -17.80 -14.27 -12.27
C ALA A 379 -18.13 -12.81 -12.61
N ILE A 380 -17.94 -12.40 -13.85
CA ILE A 380 -18.31 -11.04 -14.29
C ILE A 380 -19.82 -10.85 -14.34
N ASP A 381 -20.59 -11.87 -14.77
CA ASP A 381 -22.04 -11.82 -14.71
C ASP A 381 -22.52 -11.64 -13.26
N ALA A 382 -21.99 -12.44 -12.35
CA ALA A 382 -22.30 -12.31 -10.93
C ALA A 382 -21.94 -10.94 -10.36
N LEU A 383 -20.81 -10.34 -10.79
CA LEU A 383 -20.42 -8.99 -10.36
C LEU A 383 -21.39 -7.93 -10.87
N VAL A 384 -21.76 -7.99 -12.14
CA VAL A 384 -22.68 -7.03 -12.77
C VAL A 384 -24.06 -7.06 -12.10
N ASP A 385 -24.52 -8.25 -11.74
CA ASP A 385 -25.80 -8.46 -11.06
C ASP A 385 -25.74 -8.19 -9.55
N SER A 386 -24.55 -8.00 -9.00
CA SER A 386 -24.35 -7.81 -7.56
C SER A 386 -24.74 -6.40 -7.07
N LYS A 387 -24.74 -6.24 -5.74
CA LYS A 387 -24.93 -4.94 -5.07
C LYS A 387 -23.65 -4.14 -4.92
N LEU A 388 -22.50 -4.62 -5.44
CA LEU A 388 -21.23 -3.92 -5.39
C LEU A 388 -21.18 -2.81 -6.45
N LYS A 389 -21.48 -1.59 -6.05
CA LYS A 389 -21.47 -0.42 -6.97
C LYS A 389 -20.38 0.61 -6.64
N ARG A 390 -19.56 0.33 -5.62
CA ARG A 390 -18.57 1.29 -5.09
C ARG A 390 -17.13 0.93 -5.46
N LEU A 391 -16.90 -0.06 -6.34
CA LEU A 391 -15.55 -0.49 -6.69
C LEU A 391 -14.80 0.62 -7.43
N VAL A 392 -13.66 0.98 -6.86
CA VAL A 392 -12.67 1.91 -7.41
C VAL A 392 -11.45 1.15 -7.93
N THR A 393 -11.16 -0.01 -7.33
CA THR A 393 -10.12 -0.93 -7.77
C THR A 393 -10.69 -2.33 -7.95
N LEU A 394 -10.45 -2.92 -9.11
CA LEU A 394 -10.74 -4.31 -9.42
C LEU A 394 -9.53 -4.97 -10.07
N ASP A 395 -9.02 -6.03 -9.44
CA ASP A 395 -8.00 -6.89 -10.05
C ASP A 395 -8.59 -8.28 -10.29
N VAL A 396 -8.80 -8.63 -11.54
CA VAL A 396 -9.22 -9.95 -12.02
C VAL A 396 -8.22 -10.51 -13.02
N SER A 397 -6.97 -10.11 -12.91
CA SER A 397 -5.87 -10.61 -13.72
C SER A 397 -5.62 -12.12 -13.47
N SER A 398 -4.94 -12.78 -14.40
CA SER A 398 -4.57 -14.20 -14.30
C SER A 398 -5.77 -15.14 -14.05
N ASN A 399 -6.91 -14.84 -14.67
CA ASN A 399 -8.14 -15.63 -14.62
C ASN A 399 -8.49 -16.21 -16.01
N LYS A 400 -9.74 -16.58 -16.24
CA LYS A 400 -10.19 -17.23 -17.48
C LYS A 400 -11.21 -16.36 -18.26
N LEU A 401 -11.18 -15.03 -18.04
CA LEU A 401 -12.12 -14.10 -18.66
C LEU A 401 -11.94 -14.05 -20.19
N ASN A 402 -13.04 -13.85 -20.89
CA ASN A 402 -13.11 -13.70 -22.34
C ASN A 402 -13.65 -12.33 -22.79
N ASP A 403 -13.71 -12.09 -24.10
CA ASP A 403 -14.16 -10.83 -24.66
C ASP A 403 -15.59 -10.44 -24.27
N PRO A 404 -16.60 -11.35 -24.31
CA PRO A 404 -17.93 -11.05 -23.83
C PRO A 404 -17.99 -10.60 -22.36
N ALA A 405 -17.20 -11.21 -21.46
CA ALA A 405 -17.15 -10.82 -20.07
C ALA A 405 -16.67 -9.37 -19.91
N LEU A 406 -15.61 -9.00 -20.62
CA LEU A 406 -15.09 -7.63 -20.59
C LEU A 406 -16.07 -6.61 -21.15
N ALA A 407 -16.81 -6.98 -22.20
CA ALA A 407 -17.87 -6.13 -22.75
C ALA A 407 -19.04 -5.92 -21.75
N ARG A 408 -19.39 -6.94 -20.96
CA ARG A 408 -20.40 -6.81 -19.90
C ARG A 408 -19.89 -5.96 -18.75
N LEU A 409 -18.63 -6.13 -18.33
CA LEU A 409 -18.02 -5.31 -17.29
C LEU A 409 -18.08 -3.82 -17.67
N MET A 410 -17.85 -3.47 -18.93
CA MET A 410 -17.91 -2.08 -19.38
C MET A 410 -19.34 -1.52 -19.48
N LYS A 411 -20.35 -2.35 -19.50
CA LYS A 411 -21.77 -1.93 -19.42
C LYS A 411 -22.29 -1.84 -18.00
N TRP A 412 -21.54 -2.35 -17.05
CA TRP A 412 -21.91 -2.30 -15.64
C TRP A 412 -21.83 -0.86 -15.10
N GLU A 413 -22.85 -0.40 -14.38
CA GLU A 413 -22.93 0.95 -13.80
C GLU A 413 -21.71 1.28 -12.93
N GLY A 414 -21.23 0.31 -12.12
CA GLY A 414 -20.05 0.50 -11.27
C GLY A 414 -18.73 0.74 -12.02
N SER A 415 -18.70 0.49 -13.35
CA SER A 415 -17.49 0.73 -14.17
C SER A 415 -17.11 2.20 -14.24
N GLU A 416 -18.02 3.14 -14.02
CA GLU A 416 -17.74 4.58 -13.95
C GLU A 416 -16.81 4.96 -12.81
N LEU A 417 -16.89 4.24 -11.67
CA LEU A 417 -16.02 4.46 -10.52
C LEU A 417 -14.68 3.74 -10.61
N LEU A 418 -14.55 2.73 -11.48
CA LEU A 418 -13.30 2.00 -11.64
C LEU A 418 -12.19 2.93 -12.15
N THR A 419 -11.23 3.22 -11.30
CA THR A 419 -10.01 3.94 -11.66
C THR A 419 -8.80 3.04 -11.77
N HIS A 420 -8.79 1.90 -11.10
CA HIS A 420 -7.77 0.87 -11.26
C HIS A 420 -8.40 -0.44 -11.70
N LEU A 421 -8.12 -0.86 -12.92
CA LEU A 421 -8.56 -2.13 -13.47
C LEU A 421 -7.35 -2.95 -13.92
N ARG A 422 -7.21 -4.17 -13.39
CA ARG A 422 -6.20 -5.14 -13.82
C ARG A 422 -6.88 -6.36 -14.40
N ILE A 423 -6.57 -6.65 -15.68
CA ILE A 423 -7.12 -7.77 -16.44
C ILE A 423 -6.03 -8.57 -17.16
N SER A 424 -4.75 -8.30 -16.86
CA SER A 424 -3.61 -8.97 -17.45
C SER A 424 -3.71 -10.50 -17.33
N ASN A 425 -3.05 -11.24 -18.20
CA ASN A 425 -3.00 -12.71 -18.19
C ASN A 425 -4.35 -13.44 -18.28
N ASN A 426 -5.41 -12.81 -18.78
CA ASN A 426 -6.64 -13.48 -19.20
C ASN A 426 -6.50 -13.92 -20.66
N ARG A 427 -6.03 -15.15 -20.89
CA ARG A 427 -5.56 -15.64 -22.18
C ARG A 427 -6.62 -15.68 -23.31
N LYS A 428 -7.90 -15.56 -22.98
CA LYS A 428 -9.01 -15.54 -23.93
C LYS A 428 -9.41 -14.12 -24.36
N LEU A 429 -8.75 -13.08 -23.84
CA LEU A 429 -8.97 -11.71 -24.25
C LEU A 429 -8.24 -11.44 -25.59
N THR A 430 -8.98 -10.87 -26.52
CA THR A 430 -8.50 -10.50 -27.87
C THR A 430 -8.79 -9.03 -28.16
N MET A 431 -8.45 -8.57 -29.37
CA MET A 431 -8.80 -7.22 -29.84
C MET A 431 -10.29 -6.88 -29.60
N LYS A 432 -11.19 -7.85 -29.75
CA LYS A 432 -12.63 -7.64 -29.58
C LYS A 432 -12.99 -7.27 -28.14
N GLY A 433 -12.36 -7.88 -27.13
CA GLY A 433 -12.52 -7.52 -25.73
C GLY A 433 -11.92 -6.13 -25.43
N TYR A 434 -10.72 -5.85 -25.93
CA TYR A 434 -10.09 -4.52 -25.77
C TYR A 434 -10.88 -3.41 -26.44
N GLN A 435 -11.56 -3.70 -27.57
CA GLN A 435 -12.45 -2.74 -28.23
C GLN A 435 -13.57 -2.27 -27.29
N ALA A 436 -14.12 -3.18 -26.47
CA ALA A 436 -15.15 -2.80 -25.48
C ALA A 436 -14.65 -1.79 -24.45
N LEU A 437 -13.36 -1.88 -24.02
CA LEU A 437 -12.74 -0.85 -23.16
C LEU A 437 -12.60 0.50 -23.89
N ILE A 438 -12.15 0.47 -25.14
CA ILE A 438 -11.92 1.67 -25.95
C ILE A 438 -13.24 2.41 -26.22
N ASP A 439 -14.32 1.68 -26.49
CA ASP A 439 -15.64 2.22 -26.79
C ASP A 439 -16.37 2.77 -25.56
N ALA A 440 -16.02 2.29 -24.37
CA ALA A 440 -16.62 2.73 -23.10
C ALA A 440 -16.13 4.13 -22.70
N LYS A 441 -16.78 5.20 -23.22
CA LYS A 441 -16.34 6.59 -22.99
C LYS A 441 -16.43 7.03 -21.53
N HIS A 442 -17.33 6.47 -20.75
CA HIS A 442 -17.49 6.71 -19.30
C HIS A 442 -16.34 6.09 -18.49
N PHE A 443 -15.70 5.04 -18.99
CA PHE A 443 -14.58 4.39 -18.32
C PHE A 443 -13.31 5.25 -18.47
N GLN A 444 -12.86 5.85 -17.36
CA GLN A 444 -11.70 6.74 -17.28
C GLN A 444 -10.75 6.25 -16.17
N PRO A 445 -9.93 5.23 -16.46
CA PRO A 445 -9.01 4.69 -15.48
C PRO A 445 -7.83 5.62 -15.20
N ALA A 446 -7.29 5.57 -13.99
CA ALA A 446 -5.98 6.09 -13.63
C ALA A 446 -4.88 5.04 -13.76
N LEU A 447 -5.29 3.75 -13.71
CA LEU A 447 -4.45 2.59 -14.01
C LEU A 447 -5.27 1.52 -14.74
N LEU A 448 -4.83 1.15 -15.93
CA LEU A 448 -5.35 0.01 -16.69
C LEU A 448 -4.21 -0.94 -17.00
N GLU A 449 -4.19 -2.12 -16.39
CA GLU A 449 -3.20 -3.14 -16.64
C GLU A 449 -3.80 -4.26 -17.49
N VAL A 450 -3.32 -4.35 -18.72
CA VAL A 450 -3.79 -5.34 -19.71
C VAL A 450 -2.80 -6.48 -19.95
N GLY A 451 -1.56 -6.32 -19.46
CA GLY A 451 -0.46 -7.24 -19.73
C GLY A 451 0.01 -7.18 -21.19
N LYS A 452 0.70 -8.25 -21.63
CA LYS A 452 1.27 -8.29 -22.99
C LYS A 452 0.18 -8.43 -24.04
N VAL A 453 -0.06 -7.37 -24.81
CA VAL A 453 -0.95 -7.35 -25.97
C VAL A 453 -0.15 -7.72 -27.22
N SER A 454 -0.43 -8.88 -27.82
CA SER A 454 0.28 -9.36 -29.03
C SER A 454 -0.20 -8.71 -30.32
N ASP A 455 -1.46 -8.27 -30.37
CA ASP A 455 -2.03 -7.57 -31.52
C ASP A 455 -1.56 -6.11 -31.54
N ALA A 456 -0.77 -5.74 -32.55
CA ALA A 456 -0.20 -4.41 -32.69
C ALA A 456 -1.26 -3.30 -32.87
N LYS A 457 -2.40 -3.60 -33.50
CA LYS A 457 -3.50 -2.64 -33.68
C LYS A 457 -4.21 -2.40 -32.34
N ALA A 458 -4.46 -3.48 -31.58
CA ALA A 458 -5.04 -3.38 -30.25
C ALA A 458 -4.13 -2.57 -29.33
N LYS A 459 -2.84 -2.86 -29.32
CA LYS A 459 -1.85 -2.15 -28.51
C LYS A 459 -1.88 -0.65 -28.81
N LYS A 460 -1.77 -0.28 -30.08
CA LYS A 460 -1.79 1.13 -30.52
C LYS A 460 -3.10 1.83 -30.12
N ALA A 461 -4.24 1.19 -30.32
CA ALA A 461 -5.54 1.78 -29.97
C ALA A 461 -5.71 1.97 -28.48
N LEU A 462 -5.20 1.05 -27.64
CA LEU A 462 -5.18 1.20 -26.18
C LEU A 462 -4.25 2.35 -25.74
N GLU A 463 -3.05 2.45 -26.34
CA GLU A 463 -2.12 3.54 -26.07
C GLU A 463 -2.72 4.91 -26.45
N GLU A 464 -3.36 5.01 -27.61
CA GLU A 464 -4.05 6.24 -28.05
C GLU A 464 -5.24 6.62 -27.14
N ARG A 465 -5.96 5.63 -26.61
CA ARG A 465 -7.15 5.86 -25.79
C ARG A 465 -6.81 6.17 -24.32
N PHE A 466 -5.85 5.47 -23.73
CA PHE A 466 -5.58 5.49 -22.30
C PHE A 466 -4.25 6.14 -21.90
N GLY A 467 -3.30 6.31 -22.82
CA GLY A 467 -2.06 7.03 -22.61
C GLY A 467 -1.35 6.63 -21.30
N ASP A 468 -1.13 7.58 -20.42
CA ASP A 468 -0.43 7.37 -19.15
C ASP A 468 -1.14 6.44 -18.15
N ALA A 469 -2.43 6.20 -18.33
CA ALA A 469 -3.16 5.24 -17.51
C ALA A 469 -2.82 3.77 -17.85
N LEU A 470 -2.31 3.51 -19.09
CA LEU A 470 -2.02 2.15 -19.55
C LEU A 470 -0.73 1.62 -18.92
N ALA A 471 -0.79 0.40 -18.39
CA ALA A 471 0.34 -0.41 -17.96
C ALA A 471 0.34 -1.77 -18.67
N HIS A 472 1.51 -2.28 -18.98
CA HIS A 472 1.74 -3.54 -19.71
C HIS A 472 2.28 -4.64 -18.82
#